data_4fa208a94173cd9d3eb5d0fea444948b
#
_entry.id   4fa208a94173cd9d3eb5d0fea444948b
#
_cell.length_a   1.000
_cell.length_b   1.000
_cell.length_c   1.000
_cell.angle_alpha   90.00
_cell.angle_beta   90.00
_cell.angle_gamma   90.00
#
_symmetry.space_group_name_H-M   'P 1'
#
loop_
_entity.id
_entity.type
_entity.pdbx_description
1 polymer ?
#
loop_
_entity_poly.entity_id
_entity_poly.type
_entity_poly.pdbx_seq_one_letter_code
_entity_poly.pdbx_strand_id
1 'polypeptide(L)'
;MLDLAALLGDVESFEWDAGNTAKNILGHAVSHAEAEELFFIAPVVLLEDEKHSATESRYLIFGPTGAGRLLAAAFTLRQRRIRIISVRDMSRQERRRYVQAR
;
A
#
# COMPACT_ATOMS: atom_id res chain seq x y z
N MET A 1 12.84 -8.90 -1.05
CA MET A 1 11.89 -7.80 -1.29
C MET A 1 11.40 -7.87 -2.73
N LEU A 2 10.13 -7.64 -2.95
CA LEU A 2 9.52 -7.69 -4.28
C LEU A 2 9.79 -6.40 -5.07
N ASP A 3 9.77 -6.52 -6.39
CA ASP A 3 9.89 -5.37 -7.29
C ASP A 3 8.49 -4.88 -7.66
N LEU A 4 8.18 -3.65 -7.26
CA LEU A 4 6.86 -3.05 -7.48
C LEU A 4 6.54 -2.93 -8.98
N ALA A 5 7.50 -2.49 -9.78
CA ALA A 5 7.28 -2.34 -11.23
C ALA A 5 6.93 -3.67 -11.89
N ALA A 6 7.60 -4.75 -11.51
CA ALA A 6 7.31 -6.07 -12.04
C ALA A 6 5.93 -6.56 -11.60
N LEU A 7 5.57 -6.34 -10.34
CA LEU A 7 4.26 -6.76 -9.81
C LEU A 7 3.11 -6.02 -10.50
N LEU A 8 3.28 -4.72 -10.77
CA LEU A 8 2.23 -3.87 -11.31
C LEU A 8 2.24 -3.75 -12.84
N GLY A 9 3.00 -4.59 -13.55
CA GLY A 9 3.27 -4.41 -14.97
C GLY A 9 2.06 -4.18 -15.87
N ASP A 10 0.91 -4.77 -15.58
CA ASP A 10 -0.30 -4.63 -16.37
C ASP A 10 -1.46 -3.97 -15.62
N VAL A 11 -1.16 -3.33 -14.49
CA VAL A 11 -2.18 -2.62 -13.70
C VAL A 11 -2.65 -1.38 -14.44
N GLU A 12 -3.97 -1.15 -14.46
CA GLU A 12 -4.59 -0.04 -15.16
C GLU A 12 -5.14 1.04 -14.24
N SER A 13 -5.56 0.67 -13.02
CA SER A 13 -6.28 1.61 -12.15
C SER A 13 -6.29 1.13 -10.71
N PHE A 14 -6.87 1.98 -9.84
CA PHE A 14 -7.18 1.64 -8.45
C PHE A 14 -8.66 1.32 -8.31
N GLU A 15 -8.99 0.42 -7.37
CA GLU A 15 -10.36 0.07 -7.05
C GLU A 15 -10.73 0.63 -5.67
N TRP A 16 -11.65 1.59 -5.65
CA TRP A 16 -12.19 2.16 -4.42
C TRP A 16 -13.70 1.96 -4.37
N ASP A 17 -14.20 1.52 -3.22
CA ASP A 17 -15.63 1.41 -2.96
C ASP A 17 -15.89 1.62 -1.46
N ALA A 18 -17.13 1.47 -1.02
CA ALA A 18 -17.49 1.68 0.38
C ALA A 18 -16.72 0.76 1.33
N GLY A 19 -16.35 -0.44 0.84
CA GLY A 19 -15.66 -1.44 1.66
C GLY A 19 -14.26 -1.05 2.07
N ASN A 20 -13.55 -0.23 1.27
CA ASN A 20 -12.21 0.21 1.60
C ASN A 20 -12.06 1.71 1.82
N THR A 21 -13.00 2.52 1.35
CA THR A 21 -12.94 3.98 1.49
C THR A 21 -13.13 4.45 2.93
N ALA A 22 -14.23 4.08 3.55
CA ALA A 22 -14.58 4.54 4.89
C ALA A 22 -13.53 4.16 5.93
N LYS A 23 -13.03 2.94 5.84
CA LYS A 23 -12.01 2.43 6.76
C LYS A 23 -10.76 3.29 6.75
N ASN A 24 -10.31 3.71 5.58
CA ASN A 24 -9.03 4.42 5.43
C ASN A 24 -9.16 5.91 5.71
N ILE A 25 -10.23 6.54 5.22
CA ILE A 25 -10.43 7.98 5.41
C ILE A 25 -10.88 8.31 6.82
N LEU A 26 -11.90 7.62 7.31
CA LEU A 26 -12.48 7.91 8.62
C LEU A 26 -11.65 7.35 9.77
N GLY A 27 -11.05 6.17 9.56
CA GLY A 27 -10.28 5.50 10.61
C GLY A 27 -8.86 6.03 10.78
N HIS A 28 -8.21 6.44 9.69
CA HIS A 28 -6.79 6.79 9.69
C HIS A 28 -6.47 8.12 9.02
N ALA A 29 -7.49 8.85 8.58
CA ALA A 29 -7.33 10.16 7.94
C ALA A 29 -6.37 10.13 6.74
N VAL A 30 -6.46 9.07 5.92
CA VAL A 30 -5.67 8.94 4.69
C VAL A 30 -6.62 9.05 3.50
N SER A 31 -6.40 10.07 2.65
CA SER A 31 -7.20 10.23 1.44
C SER A 31 -6.83 9.19 0.38
N HIS A 32 -7.73 9.00 -0.60
CA HIS A 32 -7.42 8.14 -1.76
C HIS A 32 -6.15 8.61 -2.46
N ALA A 33 -6.02 9.91 -2.68
CA ALA A 33 -4.85 10.48 -3.37
C ALA A 33 -3.56 10.19 -2.61
N GLU A 34 -3.55 10.35 -1.28
CA GLU A 34 -2.38 10.04 -0.48
C GLU A 34 -2.02 8.56 -0.54
N ALA A 35 -3.01 7.68 -0.47
CA ALA A 35 -2.78 6.24 -0.53
C ALA A 35 -2.20 5.83 -1.89
N GLU A 36 -2.72 6.40 -2.97
CA GLU A 36 -2.25 6.12 -4.32
C GLU A 36 -0.81 6.58 -4.54
N GLU A 37 -0.38 7.64 -3.88
CA GLU A 37 1.00 8.12 -3.99
C GLU A 37 2.04 7.08 -3.59
N LEU A 38 1.69 6.12 -2.73
CA LEU A 38 2.60 5.03 -2.35
C LEU A 38 3.11 4.24 -3.56
N PHE A 39 2.35 4.21 -4.63
CA PHE A 39 2.68 3.44 -5.82
C PHE A 39 3.48 4.23 -6.85
N PHE A 40 3.70 5.52 -6.61
CA PHE A 40 4.37 6.40 -7.54
C PHE A 40 5.61 7.10 -6.97
N ILE A 41 5.77 7.15 -5.67
CA ILE A 41 6.87 7.90 -5.03
C ILE A 41 7.83 6.94 -4.35
N ALA A 42 9.07 6.90 -4.86
CA ALA A 42 10.14 6.07 -4.31
C ALA A 42 10.80 6.77 -3.10
N PRO A 43 11.49 6.02 -2.24
CA PRO A 43 11.65 4.58 -2.27
C PRO A 43 10.52 3.84 -1.56
N VAL A 44 10.15 2.67 -2.08
CA VAL A 44 9.16 1.82 -1.44
C VAL A 44 9.77 0.49 -1.01
N VAL A 45 9.20 -0.10 0.03
CA VAL A 45 9.49 -1.47 0.45
C VAL A 45 8.22 -2.28 0.22
N LEU A 46 8.33 -3.35 -0.57
CA LEU A 46 7.20 -4.19 -0.95
C LEU A 46 7.43 -5.61 -0.49
N LEU A 47 6.48 -6.16 0.27
CA LEU A 47 6.54 -7.52 0.81
C LEU A 47 5.25 -8.26 0.48
N GLU A 48 5.34 -9.58 0.33
CA GLU A 48 4.13 -10.40 0.29
C GLU A 48 3.64 -10.65 1.71
N ASP A 49 2.35 -10.48 1.93
CA ASP A 49 1.72 -10.81 3.22
C ASP A 49 1.24 -12.25 3.18
N GLU A 50 2.15 -13.19 3.38
CA GLU A 50 1.87 -14.62 3.31
C GLU A 50 0.80 -15.06 4.32
N LYS A 51 0.77 -14.42 5.47
CA LYS A 51 -0.16 -14.75 6.55
C LYS A 51 -1.62 -14.51 6.16
N HIS A 52 -1.87 -13.55 5.29
CA HIS A 52 -3.22 -13.17 4.88
C HIS A 52 -3.51 -13.44 3.40
N SER A 53 -2.75 -14.33 2.76
CA SER A 53 -2.87 -14.62 1.33
C SER A 53 -3.60 -15.94 1.04
N ALA A 54 -4.57 -16.34 1.89
CA ALA A 54 -5.21 -17.66 1.78
C ALA A 54 -6.03 -17.84 0.49
N THR A 55 -6.80 -16.83 0.07
CA THR A 55 -7.68 -16.92 -1.09
C THR A 55 -7.22 -16.06 -2.26
N GLU A 56 -6.50 -14.98 -1.99
CA GLU A 56 -5.88 -14.14 -3.00
C GLU A 56 -4.59 -13.56 -2.43
N SER A 57 -3.60 -13.35 -3.27
CA SER A 57 -2.31 -12.79 -2.82
C SER A 57 -2.50 -11.38 -2.28
N ARG A 58 -1.94 -11.16 -1.10
CA ARG A 58 -1.99 -9.87 -0.42
C ARG A 58 -0.57 -9.36 -0.22
N TYR A 59 -0.40 -8.06 -0.37
CA TYR A 59 0.91 -7.42 -0.30
C TYR A 59 0.91 -6.28 0.70
N LEU A 60 2.09 -5.98 1.23
CA LEU A 60 2.32 -4.83 2.10
C LEU A 60 3.27 -3.88 1.38
N ILE A 61 2.92 -2.60 1.37
CA ILE A 61 3.77 -1.56 0.79
C ILE A 61 4.00 -0.46 1.82
N PHE A 62 5.27 -0.03 1.93
CA PHE A 62 5.71 1.02 2.85
C PHE A 62 6.43 2.09 2.06
N GLY A 63 6.07 3.34 2.27
CA GLY A 63 6.71 4.42 1.53
C GLY A 63 6.22 5.80 1.93
N PRO A 64 6.75 6.84 1.26
CA PRO A 64 6.38 8.22 1.56
C PRO A 64 5.27 8.71 0.65
N THR A 65 4.54 9.72 1.13
CA THR A 65 3.71 10.57 0.27
C THR A 65 4.53 11.76 -0.22
N GLY A 66 3.99 12.52 -1.16
CA GLY A 66 4.64 13.75 -1.63
C GLY A 66 4.86 14.78 -0.53
N ALA A 67 4.03 14.77 0.52
CA ALA A 67 4.18 15.64 1.67
C ALA A 67 5.15 15.09 2.73
N GLY A 68 5.75 13.92 2.49
CA GLY A 68 6.70 13.32 3.42
C GLY A 68 6.09 12.45 4.51
N ARG A 69 4.78 12.21 4.46
CA ARG A 69 4.10 11.32 5.39
C ARG A 69 4.50 9.87 5.07
N LEU A 70 4.87 9.09 6.08
CA LEU A 70 5.27 7.70 5.89
C LEU A 70 4.09 6.77 6.16
N LEU A 71 3.65 6.07 5.13
CA LEU A 71 2.46 5.22 5.19
C LEU A 71 2.78 3.74 5.00
N ALA A 72 1.94 2.90 5.60
CA ALA A 72 1.94 1.46 5.43
C ALA A 72 0.57 1.06 4.89
N ALA A 73 0.54 0.29 3.82
CA ALA A 73 -0.71 -0.16 3.22
C ALA A 73 -0.68 -1.66 2.94
N ALA A 74 -1.85 -2.28 3.03
CA ALA A 74 -2.09 -3.63 2.55
C ALA A 74 -2.95 -3.54 1.29
N PHE A 75 -2.60 -4.29 0.26
CA PHE A 75 -3.35 -4.27 -0.99
C PHE A 75 -3.36 -5.64 -1.66
N THR A 76 -4.28 -5.79 -2.59
CA THR A 76 -4.34 -6.95 -3.47
C THR A 76 -4.56 -6.48 -4.92
N LEU A 77 -4.38 -7.38 -5.86
CA LEU A 77 -4.60 -7.10 -7.28
C LEU A 77 -5.81 -7.89 -7.75
N ARG A 78 -6.76 -7.20 -8.39
CA ARG A 78 -7.97 -7.80 -8.96
C ARG A 78 -8.22 -7.23 -10.34
N GLN A 79 -8.26 -8.10 -11.37
CA GLN A 79 -8.64 -7.67 -12.71
C GLN A 79 -7.86 -6.44 -13.18
N ARG A 80 -6.54 -6.44 -13.00
CA ARG A 80 -5.64 -5.34 -13.36
C ARG A 80 -5.88 -4.06 -12.56
N ARG A 81 -6.46 -4.18 -11.38
CA ARG A 81 -6.65 -3.02 -10.49
C ARG A 81 -6.01 -3.28 -9.14
N ILE A 82 -5.48 -2.22 -8.55
CA ILE A 82 -4.96 -2.25 -7.18
C ILE A 82 -6.14 -1.95 -6.26
N ARG A 83 -6.44 -2.92 -5.38
CA ARG A 83 -7.42 -2.70 -4.31
C ARG A 83 -6.68 -2.52 -3.00
N ILE A 84 -6.65 -1.29 -2.50
CA ILE A 84 -6.03 -1.00 -1.20
C ILE A 84 -7.03 -1.45 -0.13
N ILE A 85 -6.57 -2.37 0.73
CA ILE A 85 -7.41 -2.95 1.78
C ILE A 85 -7.38 -2.06 3.02
N SER A 86 -6.18 -1.60 3.39
CA SER A 86 -5.99 -0.72 4.54
C SER A 86 -4.77 0.15 4.30
N VAL A 87 -4.79 1.37 4.84
CA VAL A 87 -3.64 2.28 4.79
C VAL A 87 -3.64 3.13 6.06
N ARG A 88 -2.46 3.34 6.62
CA ARG A 88 -2.27 4.09 7.86
C ARG A 88 -0.85 4.61 7.95
N ASP A 89 -0.59 5.48 8.91
CA ASP A 89 0.78 5.88 9.21
C ASP A 89 1.60 4.67 9.66
N MET A 90 2.88 4.65 9.31
CA MET A 90 3.79 3.63 9.83
C MET A 90 3.91 3.73 11.34
N SER A 91 3.98 2.58 12.01
CA SER A 91 4.37 2.52 13.42
C SER A 91 5.85 2.90 13.56
N ARG A 92 6.30 3.15 14.81
CA ARG A 92 7.71 3.46 15.06
C ARG A 92 8.62 2.32 14.61
N GLN A 93 8.23 1.08 14.86
CA GLN A 93 8.99 -0.09 14.45
C GLN A 93 9.05 -0.21 12.92
N GLU A 94 7.93 0.02 12.24
CA GLU A 94 7.87 0.00 10.78
C GLU A 94 8.77 1.06 10.16
N ARG A 95 8.78 2.26 10.72
CA ARG A 95 9.66 3.34 10.25
C ARG A 95 11.14 2.94 10.33
N ARG A 96 11.54 2.32 11.43
CA ARG A 96 12.93 1.85 11.59
C ARG A 96 13.28 0.80 10.54
N ARG A 97 12.41 -0.17 10.32
CA ARG A 97 12.63 -1.23 9.33
C ARG A 97 12.66 -0.66 7.92
N TYR A 98 11.76 0.28 7.64
CA TYR A 98 11.71 0.93 6.33
C TYR A 98 13.00 1.67 6.01
N VAL A 99 13.52 2.46 6.95
CA VAL A 99 14.77 3.21 6.76
C VAL A 99 15.94 2.27 6.49
N GLN A 100 15.98 1.12 7.15
CA GLN A 100 17.06 0.14 6.94
C GLN A 100 16.94 -0.59 5.61
N ALA A 101 15.72 -0.82 5.13
CA ALA A 101 15.45 -1.63 3.94
C ALA A 101 15.46 -0.84 2.63
N ARG A 102 15.19 0.45 2.68
CA ARG A 102 15.10 1.29 1.47
C ARG A 102 16.42 1.52 0.76
#